data_8f182ae8d02f4d590450ba5acfb021af
#
_entry.id   8f182ae8d02f4d590450ba5acfb021af
#
_cell.length_a   1.000
_cell.length_b   1.000
_cell.length_c   1.000
_cell.angle_alpha   90.00
_cell.angle_beta   90.00
_cell.angle_gamma   90.00
#
_symmetry.space_group_name_H-M   'P 1'
#
loop_
_entity.id
_entity.type
_entity.pdbx_description
1 polymer ?
#
loop_
_entity_poly.entity_id
_entity_poly.type
_entity_poly.pdbx_seq_one_letter_code
_entity_poly.pdbx_strand_id
1 'polypeptide(L)'
;MTVYYCDVKFERLPLRFLTAFNPDGKVNTIRFVPVPPEKTTPPTTSVQDKIKETDIQVCTGNFKLPGTLTLPKNGKDLPVVILVHGSGASDRDETVGANKPFRDLAYGLAERGIAVIRYDKRTKVYGADSAPAGKEITFDEESVDDALSAIKLARSIPTINPERIYILGHSLG
;
A
#
# COMPACT_ATOMS: atom_id res chain seq x y z
N MET A 1 21.62 -9.11 -15.05
CA MET A 1 22.11 -8.32 -13.88
C MET A 1 22.37 -9.28 -12.75
N THR A 2 23.58 -9.32 -12.21
CA THR A 2 23.94 -10.19 -11.08
C THR A 2 23.97 -9.34 -9.81
N VAL A 3 23.30 -9.81 -8.76
CA VAL A 3 23.22 -9.12 -7.47
C VAL A 3 23.97 -9.94 -6.43
N TYR A 4 24.86 -9.31 -5.70
CA TYR A 4 25.56 -9.89 -4.57
C TYR A 4 25.15 -9.15 -3.29
N TYR A 5 25.09 -9.87 -2.19
CA TYR A 5 24.86 -9.28 -0.88
C TYR A 5 25.74 -9.94 0.18
N CYS A 6 26.07 -9.16 1.20
CA CYS A 6 26.81 -9.61 2.36
C CYS A 6 26.24 -8.91 3.61
N ASP A 7 25.94 -9.67 4.62
CA ASP A 7 25.48 -9.11 5.90
C ASP A 7 26.69 -8.67 6.72
N VAL A 8 26.69 -7.40 7.10
CA VAL A 8 27.81 -6.77 7.84
C VAL A 8 27.29 -6.34 9.21
N LYS A 9 27.94 -6.78 10.24
CA LYS A 9 27.60 -6.41 11.62
C LYS A 9 28.37 -5.14 11.99
N PHE A 10 27.66 -4.03 12.06
CA PHE A 10 28.16 -2.79 12.65
C PHE A 10 27.90 -2.75 14.16
N GLU A 11 28.58 -1.87 14.86
CA GLU A 11 28.51 -1.75 16.33
C GLU A 11 27.07 -1.54 16.84
N ARG A 12 26.28 -0.73 16.12
CA ARG A 12 24.92 -0.34 16.52
C ARG A 12 23.81 -1.05 15.76
N LEU A 13 24.10 -1.58 14.56
CA LEU A 13 23.06 -2.05 13.66
C LEU A 13 23.66 -3.02 12.63
N PRO A 14 23.11 -4.22 12.44
CA PRO A 14 23.48 -5.07 11.32
C PRO A 14 22.89 -4.49 10.03
N LEU A 15 23.71 -4.36 9.00
CA LEU A 15 23.30 -3.92 7.67
C LEU A 15 23.70 -4.97 6.62
N ARG A 16 22.91 -5.07 5.59
CA ARG A 16 23.22 -5.83 4.38
C ARG A 16 23.81 -4.91 3.35
N PHE A 17 25.05 -5.18 2.95
CA PHE A 17 25.67 -4.60 1.77
C PHE A 17 25.13 -5.30 0.54
N LEU A 18 24.63 -4.52 -0.41
CA LEU A 18 24.11 -5.00 -1.68
C LEU A 18 24.83 -4.29 -2.81
N THR A 19 25.34 -5.06 -3.76
CA THR A 19 25.90 -4.54 -5.00
C THR A 19 25.34 -5.28 -6.21
N ALA A 20 25.05 -4.55 -7.26
CA ALA A 20 24.59 -5.10 -8.52
C ALA A 20 25.55 -4.72 -9.65
N PHE A 21 25.77 -5.65 -10.58
CA PHE A 21 26.59 -5.46 -11.75
C PHE A 21 25.75 -5.52 -13.02
N ASN A 22 26.07 -4.66 -13.98
CA ASN A 22 25.51 -4.73 -15.32
C ASN A 22 26.13 -5.91 -16.10
N PRO A 23 25.66 -6.21 -17.34
CA PRO A 23 26.23 -7.27 -18.17
C PRO A 23 27.72 -7.09 -18.50
N ASP A 24 28.21 -5.85 -18.50
CA ASP A 24 29.60 -5.50 -18.79
C ASP A 24 30.53 -5.64 -17.55
N GLY A 25 30.01 -6.15 -16.45
CA GLY A 25 30.76 -6.36 -15.21
C GLY A 25 31.02 -5.08 -14.40
N LYS A 26 30.41 -3.95 -14.78
CA LYS A 26 30.53 -2.70 -14.02
C LYS A 26 29.49 -2.61 -12.93
N VAL A 27 29.87 -1.99 -11.80
CA VAL A 27 28.96 -1.74 -10.68
C VAL A 27 27.86 -0.79 -11.15
N ASN A 28 26.62 -1.24 -10.98
CA ASN A 28 25.41 -0.47 -11.27
C ASN A 28 24.82 0.15 -9.98
N THR A 29 24.86 -0.61 -8.91
CA THR A 29 24.23 -0.20 -7.64
C THR A 29 25.08 -0.63 -6.46
N ILE A 30 25.22 0.27 -5.48
CA ILE A 30 25.74 -0.01 -4.14
C ILE A 30 24.74 0.51 -3.13
N ARG A 31 24.30 -0.34 -2.20
CA ARG A 31 23.38 0.05 -1.12
C ARG A 31 23.75 -0.65 0.19
N PHE A 32 23.51 0.05 1.29
CA PHE A 32 23.39 -0.54 2.61
C PHE A 32 21.91 -0.54 2.99
N VAL A 33 21.37 -1.69 3.28
CA VAL A 33 19.98 -1.85 3.71
C VAL A 33 19.96 -2.56 5.07
N PRO A 34 18.95 -2.33 5.90
CA PRO A 34 18.79 -3.11 7.11
C PRO A 34 18.74 -4.60 6.78
N VAL A 35 19.42 -5.43 7.59
CA VAL A 35 19.22 -6.89 7.50
C VAL A 35 17.75 -7.15 7.81
N PRO A 36 16.99 -7.82 6.92
CA PRO A 36 15.61 -8.15 7.21
C PRO A 36 15.57 -8.92 8.54
N PRO A 37 14.65 -8.59 9.45
CA PRO A 37 14.47 -9.41 10.64
C PRO A 37 14.20 -10.85 10.20
N GLU A 38 14.76 -11.82 10.92
CA GLU A 38 14.34 -13.20 10.76
C GLU A 38 12.82 -13.23 10.78
N LYS A 39 12.23 -13.97 9.82
CA LYS A 39 10.77 -14.10 9.70
C LYS A 39 10.18 -14.50 11.04
N THR A 40 9.92 -13.53 11.89
CA THR A 40 8.95 -13.72 12.95
C THR A 40 7.61 -13.82 12.25
N THR A 41 7.08 -15.03 12.18
CA THR A 41 5.71 -15.25 11.72
C THR A 41 4.83 -14.33 12.56
N PRO A 42 4.11 -13.35 11.98
CA PRO A 42 3.21 -12.54 12.78
C PRO A 42 2.24 -13.50 13.47
N PRO A 43 1.75 -13.18 14.68
CA PRO A 43 0.74 -13.98 15.35
C PRO A 43 -0.53 -13.96 14.48
N THR A 44 -0.65 -14.95 13.63
CA THR A 44 -1.62 -14.98 12.52
C THR A 44 -3.04 -15.32 13.00
N THR A 45 -3.19 -15.86 14.19
CA THR A 45 -4.45 -16.45 14.63
C THR A 45 -5.40 -15.48 15.35
N SER A 46 -4.92 -14.38 15.93
CA SER A 46 -5.76 -13.49 16.74
C SER A 46 -6.33 -12.29 15.98
N VAL A 47 -5.65 -11.81 14.94
CA VAL A 47 -6.08 -10.62 14.19
C VAL A 47 -7.24 -10.95 13.24
N GLN A 48 -7.14 -12.04 12.50
CA GLN A 48 -8.17 -12.49 11.54
C GLN A 48 -9.51 -12.80 12.21
N ASP A 49 -9.50 -13.14 13.51
CA ASP A 49 -10.73 -13.37 14.26
C ASP A 49 -11.47 -12.08 14.62
N LYS A 50 -10.81 -10.93 14.61
CA LYS A 50 -11.36 -9.64 15.01
C LYS A 50 -11.75 -8.74 13.84
N ILE A 51 -11.20 -8.99 12.67
CA ILE A 51 -11.41 -8.17 11.46
C ILE A 51 -12.14 -8.95 10.37
N LYS A 52 -12.70 -8.22 9.43
CA LYS A 52 -13.31 -8.73 8.19
C LYS A 52 -12.73 -7.95 7.01
N GLU A 53 -12.27 -8.64 5.99
CA GLU A 53 -11.91 -8.06 4.71
C GLU A 53 -13.00 -8.32 3.67
N THR A 54 -13.24 -7.34 2.82
CA THR A 54 -14.20 -7.42 1.72
C THR A 54 -13.57 -6.77 0.51
N ASP A 55 -13.62 -7.45 -0.63
CA ASP A 55 -13.18 -6.88 -1.88
C ASP A 55 -14.10 -5.73 -2.29
N ILE A 56 -13.49 -4.65 -2.71
CA ILE A 56 -14.15 -3.44 -3.20
C ILE A 56 -13.54 -3.00 -4.51
N GLN A 57 -14.19 -2.04 -5.16
CA GLN A 57 -13.68 -1.41 -6.37
C GLN A 57 -13.79 0.10 -6.25
N VAL A 58 -12.67 0.81 -6.36
CA VAL A 58 -12.64 2.27 -6.48
C VAL A 58 -12.77 2.62 -7.96
N CYS A 59 -13.81 3.36 -8.32
CA CYS A 59 -14.11 3.69 -9.70
C CYS A 59 -13.90 5.18 -9.97
N THR A 60 -12.96 5.51 -10.87
CA THR A 60 -12.66 6.87 -11.30
C THR A 60 -12.85 6.97 -12.81
N GLY A 61 -13.97 7.54 -13.26
CA GLY A 61 -14.33 7.51 -14.68
C GLY A 61 -14.39 6.07 -15.20
N ASN A 62 -13.58 5.75 -16.19
CA ASN A 62 -13.49 4.42 -16.79
C ASN A 62 -12.52 3.48 -16.05
N PHE A 63 -11.76 3.98 -15.09
CA PHE A 63 -10.79 3.19 -14.34
C PHE A 63 -11.46 2.48 -13.15
N LYS A 64 -11.20 1.19 -13.03
CA LYS A 64 -11.74 0.32 -11.97
C LYS A 64 -10.57 -0.26 -11.21
N LEU A 65 -10.33 0.25 -10.01
CA LEU A 65 -9.19 -0.13 -9.20
C LEU A 65 -9.63 -1.15 -8.15
N PRO A 66 -9.13 -2.40 -8.23
CA PRO A 66 -9.38 -3.39 -7.20
C PRO A 66 -8.89 -2.90 -5.84
N GLY A 67 -9.66 -3.15 -4.79
CA GLY A 67 -9.33 -2.71 -3.45
C GLY A 67 -9.83 -3.68 -2.39
N THR A 68 -9.52 -3.36 -1.14
CA THR A 68 -9.95 -4.10 0.03
C THR A 68 -10.45 -3.12 1.09
N LEU A 69 -11.65 -3.39 1.60
CA LEU A 69 -12.19 -2.76 2.78
C LEU A 69 -11.92 -3.68 3.97
N THR A 70 -11.14 -3.20 4.93
CA THR A 70 -10.86 -3.89 6.19
C THR A 70 -11.72 -3.28 7.28
N LEU A 71 -12.51 -4.09 7.96
CA LEU A 71 -13.48 -3.68 8.99
C LEU A 71 -13.25 -4.43 10.30
N PRO A 72 -13.52 -3.83 11.47
CA PRO A 72 -13.84 -4.58 12.68
C PRO A 72 -15.06 -5.49 12.44
N LYS A 73 -15.04 -6.74 12.91
CA LYS A 73 -16.12 -7.73 12.63
C LYS A 73 -17.54 -7.27 12.96
N ASN A 74 -17.72 -6.53 14.03
CA ASN A 74 -19.04 -6.10 14.51
C ASN A 74 -19.18 -4.58 14.54
N GLY A 75 -18.37 -3.89 13.73
CA GLY A 75 -18.35 -2.43 13.72
C GLY A 75 -19.59 -1.81 13.06
N LYS A 76 -20.06 -0.72 13.64
CA LYS A 76 -21.11 0.13 13.08
C LYS A 76 -20.71 1.58 13.29
N ASP A 77 -21.13 2.45 12.39
CA ASP A 77 -20.83 3.88 12.45
C ASP A 77 -19.32 4.16 12.59
N LEU A 78 -18.53 3.45 11.79
CA LEU A 78 -17.08 3.43 11.92
C LEU A 78 -16.42 4.66 11.27
N PRO A 79 -15.38 5.23 11.90
CA PRO A 79 -14.44 6.07 11.16
C PRO A 79 -13.71 5.22 10.13
N VAL A 80 -13.30 5.83 9.02
CA VAL A 80 -12.52 5.16 7.98
C VAL A 80 -11.28 5.96 7.62
N VAL A 81 -10.19 5.24 7.40
CA VAL A 81 -8.95 5.78 6.83
C VAL A 81 -8.78 5.22 5.42
N ILE A 82 -8.57 6.11 4.46
CA ILE A 82 -8.21 5.76 3.08
C ILE A 82 -6.70 5.90 2.96
N LEU A 83 -6.01 4.83 2.55
CA LEU A 83 -4.56 4.82 2.38
C LEU A 83 -4.22 5.18 0.94
N VAL A 84 -3.38 6.22 0.76
CA VAL A 84 -2.96 6.74 -0.54
C VAL A 84 -1.47 6.52 -0.72
N HIS A 85 -1.10 5.85 -1.81
CA HIS A 85 0.26 5.38 -2.08
C HIS A 85 1.23 6.49 -2.45
N GLY A 86 2.52 6.20 -2.23
CA GLY A 86 3.61 6.95 -2.80
C GLY A 86 3.70 6.86 -4.33
N SER A 87 4.75 7.45 -4.91
CA SER A 87 5.02 7.40 -6.36
C SER A 87 5.29 5.97 -6.85
N GLY A 88 4.94 5.69 -8.10
CA GLY A 88 5.15 4.40 -8.76
C GLY A 88 3.93 3.47 -8.73
N ALA A 89 4.09 2.30 -9.33
CA ALA A 89 3.03 1.32 -9.55
C ALA A 89 2.86 0.40 -8.32
N SER A 90 2.24 0.91 -7.27
CA SER A 90 2.07 0.22 -5.99
C SER A 90 0.78 -0.61 -5.94
N ASP A 91 0.86 -1.78 -5.33
CA ASP A 91 -0.33 -2.56 -4.96
C ASP A 91 -1.00 -1.97 -3.70
N ARG A 92 -2.21 -2.42 -3.37
CA ARG A 92 -3.02 -1.96 -2.22
C ARG A 92 -2.32 -2.13 -0.87
N ASP A 93 -1.32 -2.98 -0.78
CA ASP A 93 -0.55 -3.24 0.43
C ASP A 93 0.71 -2.38 0.52
N GLU A 94 1.03 -1.62 -0.54
CA GLU A 94 2.28 -0.88 -0.73
C GLU A 94 3.50 -1.79 -0.49
N THR A 95 3.50 -2.94 -1.17
CA THR A 95 4.47 -4.02 -0.94
C THR A 95 5.89 -3.59 -1.31
N VAL A 96 6.79 -3.67 -0.34
CA VAL A 96 8.23 -3.44 -0.51
C VAL A 96 8.99 -4.67 0.00
N GLY A 97 9.46 -5.50 -0.90
CA GLY A 97 10.11 -6.76 -0.56
C GLY A 97 9.13 -7.71 0.17
N ALA A 98 9.43 -8.06 1.42
CA ALA A 98 8.56 -8.89 2.25
C ALA A 98 7.54 -8.08 3.08
N ASN A 99 7.66 -6.75 3.10
CA ASN A 99 6.83 -5.89 3.93
C ASN A 99 5.58 -5.43 3.18
N LYS A 100 4.49 -5.32 3.93
CA LYS A 100 3.18 -4.87 3.44
C LYS A 100 2.62 -3.78 4.36
N PRO A 101 3.23 -2.59 4.38
CA PRO A 101 2.95 -1.57 5.39
C PRO A 101 1.49 -1.14 5.42
N PHE A 102 0.82 -1.01 4.28
CA PHE A 102 -0.60 -0.63 4.25
C PHE A 102 -1.51 -1.73 4.77
N ARG A 103 -1.19 -3.01 4.50
CA ARG A 103 -1.93 -4.12 5.10
C ARG A 103 -1.75 -4.14 6.62
N ASP A 104 -0.54 -3.98 7.09
CA ASP A 104 -0.23 -4.05 8.51
C ASP A 104 -0.88 -2.88 9.26
N LEU A 105 -0.90 -1.67 8.66
CA LEU A 105 -1.67 -0.53 9.17
C LEU A 105 -3.17 -0.82 9.19
N ALA A 106 -3.72 -1.39 8.12
CA ALA A 106 -5.14 -1.69 8.02
C ALA A 106 -5.59 -2.66 9.14
N TYR A 107 -4.80 -3.69 9.40
CA TYR A 107 -5.08 -4.64 10.47
C TYR A 107 -5.01 -3.98 11.84
N GLY A 108 -3.94 -3.23 12.11
CA GLY A 108 -3.76 -2.52 13.38
C GLY A 108 -4.85 -1.47 13.66
N LEU A 109 -5.32 -0.77 12.64
CA LEU A 109 -6.41 0.20 12.76
C LEU A 109 -7.76 -0.48 12.95
N ALA A 110 -8.03 -1.55 12.19
CA ALA A 110 -9.29 -2.29 12.30
C ALA A 110 -9.47 -2.96 13.68
N GLU A 111 -8.39 -3.49 14.27
CA GLU A 111 -8.43 -3.98 15.66
C GLU A 111 -8.80 -2.89 16.68
N ARG A 112 -8.61 -1.61 16.33
CA ARG A 112 -8.92 -0.44 17.15
C ARG A 112 -10.25 0.25 16.80
N GLY A 113 -11.06 -0.40 15.99
CA GLY A 113 -12.38 0.13 15.64
C GLY A 113 -12.38 1.12 14.48
N ILE A 114 -11.34 1.17 13.66
CA ILE A 114 -11.21 2.07 12.52
C ILE A 114 -11.22 1.25 11.23
N ALA A 115 -12.16 1.51 10.34
CA ALA A 115 -12.20 0.90 9.02
C ALA A 115 -11.06 1.42 8.14
N VAL A 116 -10.59 0.61 7.18
CA VAL A 116 -9.54 1.02 6.25
C VAL A 116 -9.90 0.64 4.82
N ILE A 117 -9.74 1.57 3.90
CA ILE A 117 -9.82 1.35 2.46
C ILE A 117 -8.41 1.39 1.88
N ARG A 118 -8.07 0.32 1.16
CA ARG A 118 -6.84 0.17 0.37
C ARG A 118 -7.21 -0.23 -1.05
N TYR A 119 -6.53 0.28 -2.05
CA TYR A 119 -6.80 -0.05 -3.46
C TYR A 119 -5.50 -0.12 -4.26
N ASP A 120 -5.49 -0.88 -5.34
CA ASP A 120 -4.33 -0.93 -6.23
C ASP A 120 -4.24 0.37 -7.02
N LYS A 121 -3.05 0.97 -7.05
CA LYS A 121 -2.84 2.25 -7.73
C LYS A 121 -3.15 2.13 -9.23
N ARG A 122 -3.67 3.19 -9.83
CA ARG A 122 -4.01 3.23 -11.26
C ARG A 122 -2.84 2.81 -12.14
N THR A 123 -1.63 3.32 -11.85
CA THR A 123 -0.41 2.96 -12.58
C THR A 123 -0.01 1.49 -12.43
N LYS A 124 -0.44 0.82 -11.35
CA LYS A 124 -0.27 -0.62 -11.17
C LYS A 124 -1.23 -1.44 -12.03
N VAL A 125 -2.48 -1.00 -12.12
CA VAL A 125 -3.55 -1.75 -12.80
C VAL A 125 -3.47 -1.56 -14.31
N TYR A 126 -3.22 -0.35 -14.77
CA TYR A 126 -3.33 0.04 -16.19
C TYR A 126 -1.97 0.35 -16.84
N GLY A 127 -0.89 0.49 -16.08
CA GLY A 127 0.44 0.76 -16.64
C GLY A 127 0.48 2.00 -17.53
N ALA A 128 0.84 1.84 -18.78
CA ALA A 128 0.90 2.93 -19.77
C ALA A 128 -0.48 3.54 -20.10
N ASP A 129 -1.56 2.80 -19.87
CA ASP A 129 -2.94 3.25 -20.13
C ASP A 129 -3.57 3.98 -18.93
N SER A 130 -2.75 4.39 -17.96
CA SER A 130 -3.21 5.07 -16.73
C SER A 130 -3.69 6.50 -16.95
N ALA A 131 -3.26 7.15 -18.03
CA ALA A 131 -3.67 8.48 -18.43
C ALA A 131 -4.71 8.41 -19.57
N PRO A 132 -5.51 9.47 -19.77
CA PRO A 132 -6.32 9.59 -20.97
C PRO A 132 -5.46 9.55 -22.24
N ALA A 133 -5.99 8.97 -23.30
CA ALA A 133 -5.27 8.80 -24.57
C ALA A 133 -4.59 10.09 -25.04
N GLY A 134 -3.29 10.03 -25.30
CA GLY A 134 -2.49 11.16 -25.77
C GLY A 134 -2.08 12.18 -24.72
N LYS A 135 -2.28 11.87 -23.41
CA LYS A 135 -1.85 12.73 -22.30
C LYS A 135 -0.83 12.00 -21.43
N GLU A 136 0.04 12.79 -20.81
CA GLU A 136 0.88 12.31 -19.71
C GLU A 136 0.06 12.24 -18.42
N ILE A 137 0.38 11.32 -17.54
CA ILE A 137 -0.22 11.22 -16.22
C ILE A 137 0.31 12.38 -15.34
N THR A 138 -0.61 13.10 -14.71
CA THR A 138 -0.28 14.12 -13.72
C THR A 138 -0.53 13.62 -12.30
N PHE A 139 -0.25 14.43 -11.28
CA PHE A 139 -0.56 14.10 -9.88
C PHE A 139 -2.06 13.91 -9.66
N ASP A 140 -2.88 14.64 -10.40
CA ASP A 140 -4.33 14.53 -10.29
C ASP A 140 -4.79 13.12 -10.71
N GLU A 141 -4.38 12.64 -11.87
CA GLU A 141 -4.71 11.29 -12.30
C GLU A 141 -3.98 10.21 -11.49
N GLU A 142 -2.73 10.47 -11.09
CA GLU A 142 -1.95 9.45 -10.39
C GLU A 142 -2.43 9.18 -8.96
N SER A 143 -2.95 10.19 -8.26
CA SER A 143 -3.27 10.07 -6.84
C SER A 143 -4.58 10.73 -6.42
N VAL A 144 -4.82 11.99 -6.84
CA VAL A 144 -5.92 12.81 -6.30
C VAL A 144 -7.30 12.29 -6.70
N ASP A 145 -7.51 12.04 -7.98
CA ASP A 145 -8.81 11.60 -8.52
C ASP A 145 -9.27 10.26 -7.93
N ASP A 146 -8.32 9.34 -7.74
CA ASP A 146 -8.61 8.02 -7.18
C ASP A 146 -8.88 8.12 -5.68
N ALA A 147 -8.18 8.98 -4.95
CA ALA A 147 -8.45 9.25 -3.54
C ALA A 147 -9.83 9.88 -3.34
N LEU A 148 -10.22 10.85 -4.18
CA LEU A 148 -11.56 11.45 -4.17
C LEU A 148 -12.66 10.43 -4.50
N SER A 149 -12.38 9.49 -5.39
CA SER A 149 -13.31 8.40 -5.72
C SER A 149 -13.43 7.39 -4.57
N ALA A 150 -12.33 7.13 -3.87
CA ALA A 150 -12.36 6.31 -2.65
C ALA A 150 -13.17 6.97 -1.52
N ILE A 151 -13.13 8.30 -1.38
CA ILE A 151 -13.98 9.04 -0.43
C ILE A 151 -15.47 8.89 -0.80
N LYS A 152 -15.81 9.01 -2.09
CA LYS A 152 -17.18 8.81 -2.56
C LYS A 152 -17.68 7.40 -2.27
N LEU A 153 -16.83 6.40 -2.50
CA LEU A 153 -17.11 5.01 -2.16
C LEU A 153 -17.33 4.85 -0.65
N ALA A 154 -16.44 5.40 0.19
CA ALA A 154 -16.54 5.31 1.64
C ALA A 154 -17.89 5.84 2.16
N ARG A 155 -18.36 6.99 1.62
CA ARG A 155 -19.66 7.58 1.97
C ARG A 155 -20.86 6.69 1.61
N SER A 156 -20.72 5.78 0.66
CA SER A 156 -21.79 4.87 0.25
C SER A 156 -21.84 3.57 1.05
N ILE A 157 -20.87 3.33 1.93
CA ILE A 157 -20.78 2.10 2.73
C ILE A 157 -21.59 2.27 4.02
N PRO A 158 -22.66 1.49 4.24
CA PRO A 158 -23.58 1.71 5.37
C PRO A 158 -22.95 1.59 6.77
N THR A 159 -21.83 0.88 6.89
CA THR A 159 -21.12 0.70 8.17
C THR A 159 -20.14 1.83 8.49
N ILE A 160 -19.90 2.73 7.54
CA ILE A 160 -18.99 3.87 7.69
C ILE A 160 -19.77 5.11 8.08
N ASN A 161 -19.22 5.89 9.01
CA ASN A 161 -19.72 7.22 9.32
C ASN A 161 -19.24 8.21 8.25
N PRO A 162 -20.14 8.83 7.47
CA PRO A 162 -19.76 9.72 6.38
C PRO A 162 -19.10 11.03 6.83
N GLU A 163 -19.20 11.38 8.12
CA GLU A 163 -18.58 12.57 8.71
C GLU A 163 -17.16 12.27 9.26
N ARG A 164 -16.76 11.00 9.31
CA ARG A 164 -15.48 10.56 9.88
C ARG A 164 -14.64 9.81 8.86
N ILE A 165 -14.36 10.45 7.72
CA ILE A 165 -13.52 9.93 6.65
C ILE A 165 -12.19 10.67 6.65
N TYR A 166 -11.10 9.94 6.75
CA TYR A 166 -9.75 10.45 6.83
C TYR A 166 -8.90 9.89 5.69
N ILE A 167 -7.89 10.65 5.27
CA ILE A 167 -6.86 10.21 4.31
C ILE A 167 -5.54 10.11 5.04
N LEU A 168 -4.81 9.05 4.78
CA LEU A 168 -3.42 8.89 5.17
C LEU A 168 -2.60 8.67 3.90
N GLY A 169 -1.77 9.63 3.57
CA GLY A 169 -0.87 9.56 2.43
C GLY A 169 0.54 9.15 2.83
N HIS A 170 1.20 8.41 1.96
CA HIS A 170 2.62 8.10 2.04
C HIS A 170 3.36 8.75 0.88
N SER A 171 4.45 9.49 1.15
CA SER A 171 5.30 10.11 0.12
C SER A 171 4.49 11.04 -0.80
N LEU A 172 4.23 10.64 -2.03
CA LEU A 172 3.44 11.40 -3.02
C LEU A 172 1.94 11.44 -2.68
N GLY A 173 1.48 10.50 -1.87
CA GLY A 173 0.07 10.37 -1.49
C GLY A 173 -0.45 11.44 -0.54
#